data_74421fa8848b742ce33f75081d78b6e7
#
_entry.id   74421fa8848b742ce33f75081d78b6e7
#
_cell.length_a   1.000
_cell.length_b   1.000
_cell.length_c   1.000
_cell.angle_alpha   90.00
_cell.angle_beta   90.00
_cell.angle_gamma   90.00
#
_symmetry.space_group_name_H-M   'P 1'
#
loop_
_entity.id
_entity.type
_entity.pdbx_description
1 polymer ?
#
loop_
_entity_poly.entity_id
_entity_poly.type
_entity_poly.pdbx_seq_one_letter_code
_entity_poly.pdbx_strand_id
1 'polypeptide(L)'
;MSSNDSSEFDRAGTVDVEAPTLIEGFPGLGLVASIAVDQITTQLDLEYYGQLRCPELPPVASYNDGRVQDLVRVYAGSDPAVMTLHSDLMIPPNAFDQMSECVLSDLAPEFERAIFLAGAPARNEEEIGEVIGIATDDRMESEVEDAEIELAEGSGLVGGVTGALVDACYERDVPAAVLVVKAHPQLPDPGAAKAVIEDAIEPLVDFDVDTTELQEQSDKIQSQLEQIAQQYRQMTQEGQEQAQPATPSPSMYQ
;
A
#
# COMPACT_ATOMS: atom_id res chain seq x y z
N MET A 1 10.85 -26.51 -28.46
CA MET A 1 9.81 -26.44 -27.41
C MET A 1 9.75 -24.97 -27.06
N SER A 2 8.82 -24.26 -27.71
CA SER A 2 8.56 -22.85 -27.35
C SER A 2 7.84 -22.86 -26.03
N SER A 3 8.52 -22.49 -24.95
CA SER A 3 7.86 -22.10 -23.71
C SER A 3 7.03 -20.87 -24.04
N ASN A 4 5.72 -20.97 -23.85
CA ASN A 4 4.81 -19.86 -23.91
C ASN A 4 5.11 -18.99 -22.69
N ASP A 5 6.00 -18.02 -22.86
CA ASP A 5 6.45 -17.07 -21.85
C ASP A 5 5.51 -15.85 -21.83
N SER A 6 4.21 -16.09 -22.00
CA SER A 6 3.18 -15.07 -21.93
C SER A 6 2.71 -14.94 -20.49
N SER A 7 2.48 -13.70 -20.06
CA SER A 7 1.67 -13.40 -18.89
C SER A 7 0.31 -14.08 -19.04
N GLU A 8 -0.27 -14.52 -17.92
CA GLU A 8 -1.57 -15.18 -17.92
C GLU A 8 -2.30 -14.89 -16.60
N PHE A 9 -3.53 -14.39 -16.71
CA PHE A 9 -4.46 -14.42 -15.60
C PHE A 9 -5.15 -15.79 -15.55
N ASP A 10 -4.88 -16.55 -14.51
CA ASP A 10 -5.46 -17.88 -14.26
C ASP A 10 -6.64 -17.74 -13.31
N ARG A 11 -7.83 -17.65 -13.87
CA ARG A 11 -9.08 -17.53 -13.11
C ARG A 11 -9.41 -18.86 -12.43
N ALA A 12 -9.44 -18.86 -11.12
CA ALA A 12 -9.72 -20.06 -10.31
C ALA A 12 -11.13 -20.03 -9.69
N GLY A 13 -11.68 -18.85 -9.44
CA GLY A 13 -12.98 -18.66 -8.81
C GLY A 13 -14.15 -18.61 -9.78
N THR A 14 -15.36 -18.81 -9.23
CA THR A 14 -16.63 -18.69 -9.96
C THR A 14 -17.43 -17.46 -9.53
N VAL A 15 -16.79 -16.52 -8.84
CA VAL A 15 -17.43 -15.27 -8.43
C VAL A 15 -17.93 -14.55 -9.69
N ASP A 16 -19.20 -14.23 -9.72
CA ASP A 16 -19.82 -13.46 -10.79
C ASP A 16 -19.88 -12.00 -10.32
N VAL A 17 -18.93 -11.22 -10.80
CA VAL A 17 -18.81 -9.81 -10.48
C VAL A 17 -18.90 -9.00 -11.77
N GLU A 18 -19.81 -8.02 -11.80
CA GLU A 18 -19.98 -7.14 -12.95
C GLU A 18 -19.29 -5.79 -12.67
N ALA A 19 -18.41 -5.37 -13.58
CA ALA A 19 -17.75 -4.06 -13.57
C ALA A 19 -17.14 -3.64 -12.20
N PRO A 20 -16.35 -4.50 -11.53
CA PRO A 20 -15.79 -4.16 -10.23
C PRO A 20 -14.78 -3.02 -10.33
N THR A 21 -14.60 -2.31 -9.21
CA THR A 21 -13.44 -1.43 -9.01
C THR A 21 -12.23 -2.27 -8.58
N LEU A 22 -11.13 -2.22 -9.32
CA LEU A 22 -9.87 -2.84 -8.91
C LEU A 22 -9.16 -1.94 -7.90
N ILE A 23 -8.74 -2.49 -6.76
CA ILE A 23 -7.89 -1.81 -5.76
C ILE A 23 -6.56 -2.54 -5.66
N GLU A 24 -5.47 -1.83 -5.93
CA GLU A 24 -4.12 -2.40 -5.92
C GLU A 24 -3.47 -2.29 -4.55
N GLY A 25 -2.92 -3.40 -4.05
CA GLY A 25 -2.28 -3.54 -2.75
C GLY A 25 -0.82 -4.01 -2.80
N PHE A 26 -0.04 -3.62 -3.79
CA PHE A 26 1.36 -4.01 -3.84
C PHE A 26 2.19 -3.33 -2.75
N PRO A 27 3.14 -4.05 -2.13
CA PRO A 27 3.98 -3.50 -1.07
C PRO A 27 4.76 -2.27 -1.51
N GLY A 28 4.59 -1.16 -0.80
CA GLY A 28 5.26 0.12 -1.01
C GLY A 28 5.66 0.76 0.31
N LEU A 29 5.88 2.08 0.32
CA LEU A 29 6.24 2.84 1.50
C LEU A 29 5.17 2.70 2.59
N GLY A 30 5.61 2.44 3.83
CA GLY A 30 4.71 2.24 4.96
C GLY A 30 3.85 0.97 4.88
N LEU A 31 4.01 0.14 3.83
CA LEU A 31 3.14 -1.00 3.52
C LEU A 31 1.65 -0.63 3.47
N VAL A 32 1.34 0.66 3.24
CA VAL A 32 -0.01 1.19 3.33
C VAL A 32 -0.97 0.47 2.38
N ALA A 33 -0.58 0.30 1.11
CA ALA A 33 -1.39 -0.37 0.11
C ALA A 33 -1.71 -1.82 0.50
N SER A 34 -0.70 -2.59 0.91
CA SER A 34 -0.89 -3.99 1.33
C SER A 34 -1.78 -4.10 2.56
N ILE A 35 -1.57 -3.26 3.59
CA ILE A 35 -2.37 -3.28 4.81
C ILE A 35 -3.82 -2.89 4.51
N ALA A 36 -4.05 -1.84 3.72
CA ALA A 36 -5.38 -1.38 3.36
C ALA A 36 -6.15 -2.45 2.57
N VAL A 37 -5.51 -3.04 1.57
CA VAL A 37 -6.14 -4.03 0.69
C VAL A 37 -6.36 -5.37 1.41
N ASP A 38 -5.47 -5.79 2.33
CA ASP A 38 -5.71 -6.95 3.21
C ASP A 38 -6.93 -6.73 4.11
N GLN A 39 -7.07 -5.53 4.71
CA GLN A 39 -8.22 -5.17 5.53
C GLN A 39 -9.51 -5.22 4.72
N ILE A 40 -9.57 -4.55 3.56
CA ILE A 40 -10.73 -4.52 2.68
C ILE A 40 -11.11 -5.93 2.25
N THR A 41 -10.15 -6.73 1.80
CA THR A 41 -10.37 -8.12 1.36
C THR A 41 -10.98 -8.97 2.47
N THR A 42 -10.48 -8.82 3.71
CA THR A 42 -10.96 -9.58 4.87
C THR A 42 -12.33 -9.10 5.31
N GLN A 43 -12.56 -7.79 5.42
CA GLN A 43 -13.80 -7.23 5.94
C GLN A 43 -14.98 -7.38 4.97
N LEU A 44 -14.72 -7.31 3.68
CA LEU A 44 -15.73 -7.55 2.63
C LEU A 44 -15.90 -9.05 2.29
N ASP A 45 -15.16 -9.95 2.97
CA ASP A 45 -15.17 -11.40 2.72
C ASP A 45 -14.99 -11.73 1.23
N LEU A 46 -14.04 -11.02 0.57
CA LEU A 46 -13.80 -11.22 -0.85
C LEU A 46 -13.24 -12.62 -1.11
N GLU A 47 -13.78 -13.29 -2.12
CA GLU A 47 -13.39 -14.65 -2.48
C GLU A 47 -12.16 -14.66 -3.41
N TYR A 48 -11.30 -15.68 -3.27
CA TYR A 48 -10.18 -15.86 -4.19
C TYR A 48 -10.69 -16.03 -5.62
N TYR A 49 -10.29 -15.09 -6.49
CA TYR A 49 -10.74 -15.02 -7.88
C TYR A 49 -9.76 -15.65 -8.86
N GLY A 50 -8.46 -15.51 -8.59
CA GLY A 50 -7.41 -16.09 -9.41
C GLY A 50 -6.01 -15.56 -9.11
N GLN A 51 -5.06 -15.94 -9.96
CA GLN A 51 -3.68 -15.51 -9.88
C GLN A 51 -3.21 -14.84 -11.18
N LEU A 52 -2.32 -13.87 -11.03
CA LEU A 52 -1.62 -13.26 -12.14
C LEU A 52 -0.20 -13.82 -12.22
N ARG A 53 0.14 -14.49 -13.31
CA ARG A 53 1.47 -15.04 -13.56
C ARG A 53 2.29 -14.07 -14.40
N CYS A 54 3.37 -13.55 -13.81
CA CYS A 54 4.32 -12.69 -14.50
C CYS A 54 5.69 -13.36 -14.54
N PRO A 55 6.20 -13.75 -15.71
CA PRO A 55 7.45 -14.50 -15.85
C PRO A 55 8.70 -13.79 -15.30
N GLU A 56 8.70 -12.46 -15.27
CA GLU A 56 9.84 -11.65 -14.75
C GLU A 56 9.93 -11.59 -13.24
N LEU A 57 8.94 -12.13 -12.52
CA LEU A 57 9.03 -12.21 -11.07
C LEU A 57 10.08 -13.24 -10.65
N PRO A 58 10.80 -13.00 -9.54
CA PRO A 58 11.80 -13.94 -9.06
C PRO A 58 11.13 -15.28 -8.66
N PRO A 59 11.86 -16.40 -8.80
CA PRO A 59 11.35 -17.72 -8.46
C PRO A 59 11.32 -17.92 -6.93
N VAL A 60 10.35 -17.31 -6.26
CA VAL A 60 10.11 -17.41 -4.83
C VAL A 60 8.76 -18.07 -4.57
N ALA A 61 8.62 -18.72 -3.44
CA ALA A 61 7.34 -19.27 -2.99
C ALA A 61 6.80 -18.43 -1.83
N SER A 62 5.60 -17.90 -1.99
CA SER A 62 4.83 -17.36 -0.88
C SER A 62 4.11 -18.49 -0.13
N TYR A 63 3.88 -18.32 1.16
CA TYR A 63 3.08 -19.26 1.94
C TYR A 63 2.29 -18.51 3.01
N ASN A 64 1.13 -19.04 3.33
CA ASN A 64 0.29 -18.59 4.44
C ASN A 64 -0.15 -19.84 5.24
N ASP A 65 -0.07 -19.78 6.57
CA ASP A 65 -0.42 -20.88 7.48
C ASP A 65 0.20 -22.25 7.10
N GLY A 66 1.45 -22.23 6.62
CA GLY A 66 2.20 -23.42 6.23
C GLY A 66 1.80 -24.03 4.88
N ARG A 67 0.99 -23.34 4.10
CA ARG A 67 0.61 -23.74 2.74
C ARG A 67 1.17 -22.75 1.72
N VAL A 68 1.75 -23.26 0.63
CA VAL A 68 2.18 -22.43 -0.50
C VAL A 68 0.95 -21.82 -1.16
N GLN A 69 1.06 -20.53 -1.48
CA GLN A 69 0.04 -19.75 -2.18
C GLN A 69 0.65 -19.02 -3.37
N ASP A 70 -0.21 -18.55 -4.25
CA ASP A 70 0.18 -17.77 -5.42
C ASP A 70 0.77 -16.42 -4.99
N LEU A 71 1.80 -15.97 -5.71
CA LEU A 71 2.56 -14.77 -5.36
C LEU A 71 1.76 -13.49 -5.62
N VAL A 72 1.07 -13.44 -6.76
CA VAL A 72 0.16 -12.33 -7.12
C VAL A 72 -1.25 -12.88 -7.21
N ARG A 73 -2.11 -12.41 -6.32
CA ARG A 73 -3.46 -12.93 -6.11
C ARG A 73 -4.51 -11.87 -6.38
N VAL A 74 -5.62 -12.30 -6.91
CA VAL A 74 -6.81 -11.48 -7.13
C VAL A 74 -7.95 -12.07 -6.31
N TYR A 75 -8.62 -11.20 -5.55
CA TYR A 75 -9.86 -11.53 -4.85
C TYR A 75 -10.98 -10.65 -5.40
N ALA A 76 -12.22 -11.10 -5.34
CA ALA A 76 -13.36 -10.34 -5.82
C ALA A 76 -14.63 -10.62 -5.02
N GLY A 77 -15.52 -9.65 -5.01
CA GLY A 77 -16.86 -9.73 -4.44
C GLY A 77 -17.85 -8.93 -5.26
N SER A 78 -19.13 -9.27 -5.20
CA SER A 78 -20.20 -8.66 -6.01
C SER A 78 -21.02 -7.61 -5.27
N ASP A 79 -20.91 -7.52 -3.95
CA ASP A 79 -21.67 -6.57 -3.13
C ASP A 79 -20.83 -6.13 -1.92
N PRO A 80 -20.07 -5.02 -2.05
CA PRO A 80 -19.85 -4.17 -3.24
C PRO A 80 -19.08 -4.88 -4.36
N ALA A 81 -19.21 -4.39 -5.60
CA ALA A 81 -18.46 -4.90 -6.74
C ALA A 81 -17.00 -4.43 -6.68
N VAL A 82 -16.16 -5.16 -5.96
CA VAL A 82 -14.76 -4.85 -5.69
C VAL A 82 -13.87 -6.02 -6.08
N MET A 83 -12.72 -5.69 -6.63
CA MET A 83 -11.62 -6.61 -6.91
C MET A 83 -10.35 -6.09 -6.26
N THR A 84 -9.61 -6.95 -5.58
CA THR A 84 -8.33 -6.58 -4.95
C THR A 84 -7.18 -7.35 -5.56
N LEU A 85 -6.04 -6.65 -5.75
CA LEU A 85 -4.81 -7.20 -6.32
C LEU A 85 -3.71 -7.21 -5.26
N HIS A 86 -3.25 -8.38 -4.88
CA HIS A 86 -2.28 -8.60 -3.81
C HIS A 86 -0.95 -9.13 -4.31
N SER A 87 0.12 -8.76 -3.63
CA SER A 87 1.42 -9.45 -3.72
C SER A 87 2.11 -9.44 -2.35
N ASP A 88 2.71 -10.57 -1.97
CA ASP A 88 3.58 -10.63 -0.78
C ASP A 88 5.00 -10.15 -1.09
N LEU A 89 5.31 -9.98 -2.37
CA LEU A 89 6.61 -9.53 -2.85
C LEU A 89 6.52 -8.07 -3.28
N MET A 90 7.45 -7.24 -2.83
CA MET A 90 7.70 -5.95 -3.45
C MET A 90 8.17 -6.19 -4.88
N ILE A 91 7.40 -5.73 -5.86
CA ILE A 91 7.70 -5.96 -7.28
C ILE A 91 9.06 -5.35 -7.63
N PRO A 92 10.01 -6.11 -8.17
CA PRO A 92 11.32 -5.58 -8.49
C PRO A 92 11.28 -4.68 -9.73
N PRO A 93 12.16 -3.66 -9.83
CA PRO A 93 12.11 -2.68 -10.93
C PRO A 93 12.17 -3.26 -12.34
N ASN A 94 12.86 -4.39 -12.52
CA ASN A 94 12.93 -5.07 -13.82
C ASN A 94 11.60 -5.75 -14.23
N ALA A 95 10.64 -5.87 -13.31
CA ALA A 95 9.35 -6.48 -13.58
C ALA A 95 8.18 -5.46 -13.68
N PHE A 96 8.45 -4.14 -13.54
CA PHE A 96 7.38 -3.13 -13.57
C PHE A 96 6.61 -3.13 -14.90
N ASP A 97 7.32 -3.05 -16.01
CA ASP A 97 6.71 -3.01 -17.36
C ASP A 97 5.91 -4.28 -17.63
N GLN A 98 6.44 -5.43 -17.24
CA GLN A 98 5.74 -6.68 -17.45
C GLN A 98 4.55 -6.84 -16.49
N MET A 99 4.66 -6.39 -15.25
CA MET A 99 3.54 -6.41 -14.32
C MET A 99 2.39 -5.54 -14.82
N SER A 100 2.68 -4.33 -15.30
CA SER A 100 1.66 -3.46 -15.90
C SER A 100 1.04 -4.08 -17.15
N GLU A 101 1.84 -4.72 -18.01
CA GLU A 101 1.36 -5.44 -19.18
C GLU A 101 0.44 -6.62 -18.79
N CYS A 102 0.83 -7.43 -17.78
CA CYS A 102 0.01 -8.52 -17.26
C CYS A 102 -1.35 -8.01 -16.74
N VAL A 103 -1.33 -6.96 -15.93
CA VAL A 103 -2.58 -6.39 -15.36
C VAL A 103 -3.46 -5.82 -16.47
N LEU A 104 -2.89 -5.05 -17.40
CA LEU A 104 -3.67 -4.37 -18.42
C LEU A 104 -4.15 -5.28 -19.56
N SER A 105 -3.37 -6.32 -19.89
CA SER A 105 -3.77 -7.24 -20.98
C SER A 105 -4.71 -8.34 -20.51
N ASP A 106 -4.49 -8.86 -19.30
CA ASP A 106 -5.14 -10.08 -18.86
C ASP A 106 -6.23 -9.81 -17.81
N LEU A 107 -6.08 -8.76 -16.97
CA LEU A 107 -7.03 -8.45 -15.90
C LEU A 107 -7.94 -7.24 -16.20
N ALA A 108 -7.49 -6.25 -16.99
CA ALA A 108 -8.31 -5.07 -17.27
C ALA A 108 -9.69 -5.37 -17.92
N PRO A 109 -9.89 -6.44 -18.70
CA PRO A 109 -11.23 -6.80 -19.16
C PRO A 109 -12.22 -7.21 -18.06
N GLU A 110 -11.72 -7.50 -16.86
CA GLU A 110 -12.50 -7.97 -15.71
C GLU A 110 -12.94 -6.85 -14.76
N PHE A 111 -12.44 -5.59 -14.92
CA PHE A 111 -12.80 -4.46 -14.06
C PHE A 111 -13.19 -3.20 -14.86
N GLU A 112 -13.95 -2.29 -14.24
CA GLU A 112 -14.38 -1.04 -14.88
C GLU A 112 -13.38 0.09 -14.70
N ARG A 113 -12.76 0.19 -13.52
CA ARG A 113 -11.80 1.23 -13.16
C ARG A 113 -10.82 0.71 -12.12
N ALA A 114 -9.69 1.38 -11.95
CA ALA A 114 -8.67 1.00 -10.99
C ALA A 114 -8.36 2.11 -9.98
N ILE A 115 -8.11 1.74 -8.73
CA ILE A 115 -7.59 2.60 -7.67
C ILE A 115 -6.24 2.05 -7.25
N PHE A 116 -5.21 2.85 -7.42
CA PHE A 116 -3.83 2.52 -7.05
C PHE A 116 -3.46 3.26 -5.76
N LEU A 117 -2.76 2.58 -4.85
CA LEU A 117 -2.36 3.15 -3.58
C LEU A 117 -0.85 3.40 -3.55
N ALA A 118 -0.45 4.62 -3.25
CA ALA A 118 0.95 5.01 -3.17
C ALA A 118 1.26 5.66 -1.82
N GLY A 119 2.21 5.10 -1.07
CA GLY A 119 2.74 5.75 0.12
C GLY A 119 3.74 6.85 -0.22
N ALA A 120 3.62 8.03 0.40
CA ALA A 120 4.59 9.10 0.35
C ALA A 120 5.13 9.41 1.77
N PRO A 121 6.42 9.80 1.93
CA PRO A 121 6.96 10.04 3.25
C PRO A 121 6.33 11.29 3.89
N ALA A 122 5.76 11.15 5.10
CA ALA A 122 5.37 12.25 5.94
C ALA A 122 6.61 12.97 6.49
N ARG A 123 6.57 14.31 6.58
CA ARG A 123 7.65 15.12 7.15
C ARG A 123 7.57 15.20 8.68
N ASN A 124 6.38 15.06 9.20
CA ASN A 124 6.05 15.06 10.63
C ASN A 124 4.81 14.19 10.90
N GLU A 125 4.49 13.95 12.16
CA GLU A 125 3.37 13.10 12.58
C GLU A 125 1.99 13.67 12.19
N GLU A 126 1.88 14.99 12.03
CA GLU A 126 0.60 15.65 11.70
C GLU A 126 0.20 15.41 10.23
N GLU A 127 1.18 15.17 9.35
CA GLU A 127 0.91 14.86 7.94
C GLU A 127 0.53 13.38 7.70
N ILE A 128 0.74 12.48 8.69
CA ILE A 128 0.42 11.06 8.51
C ILE A 128 -1.10 10.89 8.31
N GLY A 129 -1.46 10.18 7.24
CA GLY A 129 -2.84 9.96 6.86
C GLY A 129 -3.40 10.99 5.88
N GLU A 130 -2.71 12.10 5.59
CA GLU A 130 -3.15 13.00 4.51
C GLU A 130 -3.18 12.25 3.17
N VAL A 131 -4.29 12.34 2.45
CA VAL A 131 -4.50 11.68 1.15
C VAL A 131 -4.72 12.73 0.08
N ILE A 132 -4.06 12.55 -1.06
CA ILE A 132 -4.30 13.32 -2.29
C ILE A 132 -4.56 12.39 -3.46
N GLY A 133 -5.42 12.83 -4.39
CA GLY A 133 -5.78 12.08 -5.59
C GLY A 133 -5.03 12.53 -6.84
N ILE A 134 -4.78 11.59 -7.75
CA ILE A 134 -4.27 11.85 -9.11
C ILE A 134 -5.12 11.01 -10.05
N ALA A 135 -5.73 11.61 -11.07
CA ALA A 135 -6.63 10.94 -12.00
C ALA A 135 -6.01 10.78 -13.39
N THR A 136 -6.43 9.74 -14.13
CA THR A 136 -5.99 9.50 -15.52
C THR A 136 -6.86 10.23 -16.56
N ASP A 137 -8.09 10.57 -16.20
CA ASP A 137 -9.05 11.22 -17.09
C ASP A 137 -10.04 12.10 -16.34
N ASP A 138 -10.85 12.89 -17.07
CA ASP A 138 -11.83 13.85 -16.53
C ASP A 138 -12.94 13.15 -15.70
N ARG A 139 -13.27 11.87 -16.01
CA ARG A 139 -14.25 11.09 -15.25
C ARG A 139 -13.70 10.78 -13.86
N MET A 140 -12.49 10.22 -13.79
CA MET A 140 -11.85 9.90 -12.53
C MET A 140 -11.51 11.13 -11.71
N GLU A 141 -11.16 12.25 -12.37
CA GLU A 141 -10.99 13.55 -11.69
C GLU A 141 -12.28 13.96 -10.96
N SER A 142 -13.42 13.93 -11.67
CA SER A 142 -14.72 14.26 -11.06
C SER A 142 -15.11 13.30 -9.94
N GLU A 143 -14.86 12.00 -10.09
CA GLU A 143 -15.16 11.00 -9.04
C GLU A 143 -14.31 11.21 -7.78
N VAL A 144 -13.04 11.58 -7.92
CA VAL A 144 -12.12 11.91 -6.82
C VAL A 144 -12.59 13.18 -6.09
N GLU A 145 -12.98 14.23 -6.84
CA GLU A 145 -13.52 15.47 -6.27
C GLU A 145 -14.87 15.26 -5.57
N ASP A 146 -15.76 14.45 -6.15
CA ASP A 146 -17.08 14.13 -5.58
C ASP A 146 -16.95 13.31 -4.27
N ALA A 147 -15.85 12.55 -4.13
CA ALA A 147 -15.49 11.86 -2.90
C ALA A 147 -14.79 12.77 -1.86
N GLU A 148 -14.73 14.09 -2.10
CA GLU A 148 -14.08 15.10 -1.24
C GLU A 148 -12.57 14.88 -1.06
N ILE A 149 -11.92 14.19 -2.00
CA ILE A 149 -10.46 13.95 -2.00
C ILE A 149 -9.77 15.11 -2.74
N GLU A 150 -8.78 15.73 -2.09
CA GLU A 150 -8.01 16.81 -2.69
C GLU A 150 -7.13 16.30 -3.85
N LEU A 151 -7.22 16.94 -5.01
CA LEU A 151 -6.34 16.62 -6.13
C LEU A 151 -4.93 17.18 -5.93
N ALA A 152 -3.95 16.45 -6.44
CA ALA A 152 -2.55 16.85 -6.35
C ALA A 152 -2.29 18.17 -7.07
N GLU A 153 -1.74 19.15 -6.37
CA GLU A 153 -1.39 20.45 -6.95
C GLU A 153 -0.04 20.42 -7.69
N GLY A 154 0.04 21.14 -8.79
CA GLY A 154 1.28 21.36 -9.53
C GLY A 154 1.70 20.18 -10.40
N SER A 155 2.96 19.74 -10.28
CA SER A 155 3.51 18.63 -11.05
C SER A 155 4.36 17.72 -10.18
N GLY A 156 4.26 16.40 -10.41
CA GLY A 156 4.98 15.40 -9.64
C GLY A 156 5.22 14.13 -10.44
N LEU A 157 5.69 13.08 -9.76
CA LEU A 157 5.93 11.77 -10.32
C LEU A 157 5.41 10.71 -9.35
N VAL A 158 4.66 9.76 -9.85
CA VAL A 158 4.36 8.50 -9.17
C VAL A 158 5.37 7.47 -9.66
N GLY A 159 6.09 6.86 -8.74
CA GLY A 159 7.15 5.89 -9.07
C GLY A 159 6.76 4.46 -8.71
N GLY A 160 7.70 3.54 -8.96
CA GLY A 160 7.51 2.13 -8.63
C GLY A 160 6.54 1.41 -9.58
N VAL A 161 6.07 0.25 -9.13
CA VAL A 161 5.09 -0.54 -9.89
C VAL A 161 3.76 0.21 -10.05
N THR A 162 3.34 0.95 -9.04
CA THR A 162 2.14 1.80 -9.08
C THR A 162 2.24 2.86 -10.19
N GLY A 163 3.42 3.50 -10.33
CA GLY A 163 3.67 4.43 -11.43
C GLY A 163 3.56 3.78 -12.81
N ALA A 164 4.12 2.58 -12.98
CA ALA A 164 4.02 1.83 -14.22
C ALA A 164 2.58 1.41 -14.54
N LEU A 165 1.80 1.02 -13.53
CA LEU A 165 0.40 0.65 -13.69
C LEU A 165 -0.47 1.83 -14.11
N VAL A 166 -0.34 2.98 -13.43
CA VAL A 166 -1.16 4.15 -13.77
C VAL A 166 -0.78 4.74 -15.13
N ASP A 167 0.50 4.74 -15.50
CA ASP A 167 0.96 5.16 -16.83
C ASP A 167 0.38 4.25 -17.93
N ALA A 168 0.41 2.94 -17.72
CA ALA A 168 -0.19 1.98 -18.64
C ALA A 168 -1.73 2.09 -18.73
N CYS A 169 -2.42 2.44 -17.65
CA CYS A 169 -3.85 2.77 -17.67
C CYS A 169 -4.11 4.02 -18.51
N TYR A 170 -3.33 5.08 -18.29
CA TYR A 170 -3.43 6.33 -19.05
C TYR A 170 -3.20 6.10 -20.56
N GLU A 171 -2.17 5.33 -20.93
CA GLU A 171 -1.88 5.03 -22.36
C GLU A 171 -2.97 4.20 -23.06
N ARG A 172 -3.77 3.44 -22.29
CA ARG A 172 -4.80 2.53 -22.84
C ARG A 172 -6.23 2.99 -22.59
N ASP A 173 -6.41 4.24 -22.15
CA ASP A 173 -7.71 4.82 -21.81
C ASP A 173 -8.50 3.97 -20.78
N VAL A 174 -7.79 3.33 -19.82
CA VAL A 174 -8.40 2.64 -18.66
C VAL A 174 -8.57 3.63 -17.52
N PRO A 175 -9.82 3.89 -17.06
CA PRO A 175 -10.05 4.83 -15.98
C PRO A 175 -9.33 4.42 -14.71
N ALA A 176 -8.51 5.31 -14.15
CA ALA A 176 -7.78 5.02 -12.92
C ALA A 176 -7.50 6.26 -12.08
N ALA A 177 -7.40 6.06 -10.77
CA ALA A 177 -6.91 7.07 -9.84
C ALA A 177 -5.76 6.51 -8.99
N VAL A 178 -4.84 7.38 -8.60
CA VAL A 178 -3.83 7.09 -7.58
C VAL A 178 -4.20 7.87 -6.33
N LEU A 179 -4.33 7.19 -5.20
CA LEU A 179 -4.43 7.78 -3.88
C LEU A 179 -3.05 7.78 -3.24
N VAL A 180 -2.46 8.95 -3.11
CA VAL A 180 -1.14 9.12 -2.48
C VAL A 180 -1.37 9.47 -1.02
N VAL A 181 -0.97 8.60 -0.13
CA VAL A 181 -1.14 8.77 1.31
C VAL A 181 0.19 9.04 2.01
N LYS A 182 0.22 10.03 2.89
CA LYS A 182 1.37 10.33 3.73
C LYS A 182 1.52 9.27 4.82
N ALA A 183 2.68 8.65 4.91
CA ALA A 183 2.95 7.56 5.83
C ALA A 183 4.32 7.66 6.49
N HIS A 184 4.51 6.91 7.57
CA HIS A 184 5.80 6.81 8.23
C HIS A 184 6.88 6.28 7.26
N PRO A 185 8.03 6.97 7.11
CA PRO A 185 9.00 6.67 6.04
C PRO A 185 9.75 5.34 6.22
N GLN A 186 9.73 4.72 7.39
CA GLN A 186 10.58 3.57 7.72
C GLN A 186 9.85 2.40 8.38
N LEU A 187 8.60 2.55 8.76
CA LEU A 187 7.84 1.52 9.47
C LEU A 187 6.52 1.25 8.76
N PRO A 188 5.96 0.04 8.93
CA PRO A 188 4.57 -0.21 8.57
C PRO A 188 3.64 0.79 9.26
N ASP A 189 2.68 1.33 8.53
CA ASP A 189 1.80 2.39 9.01
C ASP A 189 0.31 2.01 8.87
N PRO A 190 -0.23 1.24 9.84
CA PRO A 190 -1.65 0.91 9.87
C PRO A 190 -2.55 2.13 10.04
N GLY A 191 -2.05 3.22 10.66
CA GLY A 191 -2.79 4.47 10.80
C GLY A 191 -3.01 5.16 9.46
N ALA A 192 -1.98 5.24 8.62
CA ALA A 192 -2.10 5.75 7.26
C ALA A 192 -2.97 4.82 6.37
N ALA A 193 -2.88 3.49 6.58
CA ALA A 193 -3.76 2.54 5.89
C ALA A 193 -5.23 2.73 6.28
N LYS A 194 -5.51 2.93 7.57
CA LYS A 194 -6.85 3.29 8.06
C LYS A 194 -7.35 4.57 7.40
N ALA A 195 -6.54 5.63 7.41
CA ALA A 195 -6.92 6.93 6.84
C ALA A 195 -7.27 6.81 5.34
N VAL A 196 -6.45 6.14 4.54
CA VAL A 196 -6.77 5.98 3.11
C VAL A 196 -8.03 5.16 2.86
N ILE A 197 -8.35 4.20 3.73
CA ILE A 197 -9.61 3.45 3.65
C ILE A 197 -10.79 4.39 3.93
N GLU A 198 -10.84 4.99 5.13
CA GLU A 198 -11.99 5.76 5.61
C GLU A 198 -12.18 7.08 4.85
N ASP A 199 -11.09 7.80 4.57
CA ASP A 199 -11.14 9.15 4.02
C ASP A 199 -11.14 9.17 2.48
N ALA A 200 -10.83 8.04 1.81
CA ALA A 200 -10.71 8.04 0.36
C ALA A 200 -11.35 6.82 -0.33
N ILE A 201 -11.02 5.59 0.07
CA ILE A 201 -11.50 4.42 -0.68
C ILE A 201 -12.99 4.19 -0.44
N GLU A 202 -13.45 4.25 0.81
CA GLU A 202 -14.86 4.07 1.16
C GLU A 202 -15.78 5.08 0.43
N PRO A 203 -15.52 6.39 0.47
CA PRO A 203 -16.35 7.34 -0.26
C PRO A 203 -16.26 7.20 -1.78
N LEU A 204 -15.11 6.73 -2.32
CA LEU A 204 -14.92 6.57 -3.76
C LEU A 204 -15.57 5.30 -4.32
N VAL A 205 -15.73 4.25 -3.51
CA VAL A 205 -16.23 2.92 -3.94
C VAL A 205 -17.59 2.58 -3.31
N ASP A 206 -18.08 3.40 -2.36
CA ASP A 206 -19.38 3.25 -1.68
C ASP A 206 -19.49 1.93 -0.88
N PHE A 207 -18.57 1.72 0.04
CA PHE A 207 -18.64 0.65 1.05
C PHE A 207 -18.16 1.18 2.41
N ASP A 208 -18.30 0.37 3.45
CA ASP A 208 -17.85 0.65 4.82
C ASP A 208 -17.23 -0.62 5.41
N VAL A 209 -16.05 -0.52 6.02
CA VAL A 209 -15.36 -1.64 6.66
C VAL A 209 -14.88 -1.29 8.06
N ASP A 210 -14.82 -2.28 8.96
CA ASP A 210 -14.29 -2.07 10.31
C ASP A 210 -12.77 -1.93 10.28
N THR A 211 -12.28 -0.76 10.65
CA THR A 211 -10.84 -0.42 10.73
C THR A 211 -10.29 -0.40 12.16
N THR A 212 -11.07 -0.86 13.15
CA THR A 212 -10.68 -0.85 14.57
C THR A 212 -9.36 -1.57 14.81
N GLU A 213 -9.12 -2.70 14.14
CA GLU A 213 -7.87 -3.44 14.27
C GLU A 213 -6.66 -2.64 13.78
N LEU A 214 -6.80 -1.86 12.71
CA LEU A 214 -5.73 -0.99 12.20
C LEU A 214 -5.40 0.11 13.21
N GLN A 215 -6.41 0.68 13.87
CA GLN A 215 -6.20 1.65 14.94
C GLN A 215 -5.44 1.04 16.11
N GLU A 216 -5.83 -0.15 16.57
CA GLU A 216 -5.14 -0.84 17.68
C GLU A 216 -3.68 -1.18 17.33
N GLN A 217 -3.41 -1.59 16.09
CA GLN A 217 -2.06 -1.85 15.60
C GLN A 217 -1.22 -0.56 15.55
N SER A 218 -1.79 0.54 15.08
CA SER A 218 -1.15 1.86 15.06
C SER A 218 -0.76 2.32 16.47
N ASP A 219 -1.71 2.28 17.41
CA ASP A 219 -1.50 2.68 18.81
C ASP A 219 -0.38 1.84 19.48
N LYS A 220 -0.34 0.55 19.17
CA LYS A 220 0.70 -0.35 19.68
C LYS A 220 2.09 0.00 19.13
N ILE A 221 2.19 0.31 17.84
CA ILE A 221 3.47 0.73 17.23
C ILE A 221 3.94 2.04 17.84
N GLN A 222 3.06 3.05 18.00
CA GLN A 222 3.39 4.32 18.62
C GLN A 222 3.87 4.15 20.06
N SER A 223 3.16 3.36 20.87
CA SER A 223 3.55 3.08 22.25
C SER A 223 4.93 2.42 22.33
N GLN A 224 5.27 1.52 21.43
CA GLN A 224 6.58 0.88 21.37
C GLN A 224 7.69 1.88 21.00
N LEU A 225 7.45 2.76 20.04
CA LEU A 225 8.38 3.82 19.64
C LEU A 225 8.67 4.80 20.79
N GLU A 226 7.63 5.21 21.51
CA GLU A 226 7.79 6.07 22.68
C GLU A 226 8.64 5.42 23.78
N GLN A 227 8.41 4.14 24.05
CA GLN A 227 9.20 3.38 25.04
C GLN A 227 10.68 3.30 24.62
N ILE A 228 10.97 2.99 23.35
CA ILE A 228 12.33 2.97 22.81
C ILE A 228 12.99 4.35 22.94
N ALA A 229 12.28 5.41 22.57
CA ALA A 229 12.77 6.79 22.69
C ALA A 229 13.05 7.20 24.14
N GLN A 230 12.23 6.76 25.09
CA GLN A 230 12.45 6.99 26.52
C GLN A 230 13.68 6.24 27.03
N GLN A 231 13.84 4.97 26.68
CA GLN A 231 15.02 4.19 27.06
C GLN A 231 16.32 4.81 26.49
N TYR A 232 16.29 5.27 25.25
CA TYR A 232 17.46 5.92 24.64
C TYR A 232 17.85 7.22 25.35
N ARG A 233 16.85 8.04 25.76
CA ARG A 233 17.07 9.27 26.54
C ARG A 233 17.69 8.95 27.91
N GLN A 234 17.21 7.92 28.60
CA GLN A 234 17.75 7.50 29.91
C GLN A 234 19.20 7.03 29.80
N MET A 235 19.52 6.17 28.81
CA MET A 235 20.91 5.71 28.60
C MET A 235 21.86 6.87 28.24
N THR A 236 21.39 7.86 27.49
CA THR A 236 22.22 9.03 27.13
C THR A 236 22.47 9.93 28.33
N GLN A 237 21.49 10.09 29.22
CA GLN A 237 21.66 10.87 30.46
C GLN A 237 22.61 10.20 31.46
N GLU A 238 22.48 8.89 31.67
CA GLU A 238 23.38 8.11 32.52
C GLU A 238 24.83 8.09 31.98
N GLY A 239 25.00 8.05 30.68
CA GLY A 239 26.33 8.15 30.04
C GLY A 239 26.99 9.51 30.19
N GLN A 240 26.21 10.60 30.27
CA GLN A 240 26.72 11.94 30.48
C GLN A 240 27.07 12.20 31.99
N GLU A 241 26.32 11.63 32.90
CA GLU A 241 26.64 11.74 34.34
C GLU A 241 27.92 11.00 34.72
N GLN A 242 28.22 9.88 34.06
CA GLN A 242 29.48 9.13 34.27
C GLN A 242 30.70 9.77 33.60
N ALA A 243 30.52 10.72 32.67
CA ALA A 243 31.57 11.42 31.95
C ALA A 243 31.99 12.74 32.59
N GLN A 244 31.51 13.09 33.82
CA GLN A 244 32.02 14.29 34.50
C GLN A 244 33.47 14.05 34.95
N PRO A 245 34.42 14.89 34.47
CA PRO A 245 35.82 14.77 34.91
C PRO A 245 35.93 15.04 36.40
N ALA A 246 36.57 14.12 37.10
CA ALA A 246 36.93 14.33 38.52
C ALA A 246 37.68 15.65 38.68
N THR A 247 37.12 16.57 39.46
CA THR A 247 37.78 17.81 39.83
C THR A 247 39.12 17.51 40.48
N PRO A 248 40.25 18.04 39.96
CA PRO A 248 41.55 17.80 40.59
C PRO A 248 41.58 18.48 41.98
N SER A 249 41.85 17.69 42.99
CA SER A 249 42.10 18.23 44.34
C SER A 249 43.31 19.18 44.33
N PRO A 250 43.27 20.36 44.93
CA PRO A 250 44.41 21.23 45.03
C PRO A 250 45.49 20.58 45.91
N SER A 251 46.63 20.27 45.32
CA SER A 251 47.84 19.84 46.08
C SER A 251 48.39 21.06 46.88
N MET A 252 48.31 20.96 48.22
CA MET A 252 49.05 21.90 49.07
C MET A 252 50.54 21.57 48.98
N TYR A 253 51.30 22.54 48.49
CA TYR A 253 52.74 22.61 48.71
C TYR A 253 53.04 23.26 50.08
N GLN A 254 53.72 22.57 50.94
CA GLN A 254 54.54 23.11 52.01
C GLN A 254 56.00 23.13 51.58
#